data_44c3e17077ab247dcc6f3de82f4c9ee4
#
_entry.id   44c3e17077ab247dcc6f3de82f4c9ee4
#
_cell.length_a   1.000
_cell.length_b   1.000
_cell.length_c   1.000
_cell.angle_alpha   90.00
_cell.angle_beta   90.00
_cell.angle_gamma   90.00
#
_symmetry.space_group_name_H-M   'P 1'
#
loop_
_entity.id
_entity.type
_entity.pdbx_description
1 polymer ?
#
loop_
_entity_poly.entity_id
_entity_poly.type
_entity_poly.pdbx_seq_one_letter_code
_entity_poly.pdbx_strand_id
1 'polypeptide(L)'
;YYLIREGHREGYPMVSEGNGWIEGWPPTPSPKTYLLDNGQEIQIPRESEPEQTLSAERVYKTAHSPLEPTGDPLLAGVGPGAWSALRPDEADLDHHGEPKIVPLSMAPEFGVSARDTDPRGLALLDAKGEAAGTIRDLWIDRGEMTFRYLEAEIAGGRRVLVPMTFASVERDGVNDRALAQEHPALAAF
;
A
#
# COMPACT_ATOMS: atom_id res chain seq x y z
N TYR A 1 -27.28 14.59 -10.69
CA TYR A 1 -26.62 14.59 -12.00
C TYR A 1 -25.12 14.92 -11.86
N TYR A 2 -24.77 16.10 -11.30
CA TYR A 2 -23.38 16.57 -11.20
C TYR A 2 -22.45 15.59 -10.45
N LEU A 3 -22.85 15.15 -9.25
CA LEU A 3 -22.03 14.23 -8.42
C LEU A 3 -21.78 12.89 -9.09
N ILE A 4 -22.79 12.34 -9.77
CA ILE A 4 -22.64 11.08 -10.51
C ILE A 4 -21.67 11.26 -11.68
N ARG A 5 -21.77 12.39 -12.39
CA ARG A 5 -20.87 12.71 -13.50
C ARG A 5 -19.43 12.89 -13.05
N GLU A 6 -19.20 13.56 -11.90
CA GLU A 6 -17.86 13.71 -11.34
C GLU A 6 -17.30 12.36 -10.82
N GLY A 7 -18.15 11.49 -10.28
CA GLY A 7 -17.77 10.13 -9.93
C GLY A 7 -17.27 9.33 -11.14
N HIS A 8 -17.87 9.49 -12.33
CA HIS A 8 -17.38 8.87 -13.57
C HIS A 8 -16.00 9.41 -13.99
N ARG A 9 -15.66 10.63 -13.64
CA ARG A 9 -14.33 11.21 -13.88
C ARG A 9 -13.25 10.52 -13.03
N GLU A 10 -13.59 10.09 -11.84
CA GLU A 10 -12.70 9.43 -10.88
C GLU A 10 -12.52 7.92 -11.13
N GLY A 11 -13.01 7.41 -12.27
CA GLY A 11 -12.79 6.02 -12.69
C GLY A 11 -13.87 5.03 -12.26
N TYR A 12 -15.08 5.51 -11.94
CA TYR A 12 -16.22 4.66 -11.58
C TYR A 12 -17.16 4.24 -12.71
N PRO A 13 -17.04 4.71 -13.97
CA PRO A 13 -17.84 4.13 -15.03
C PRO A 13 -17.40 2.69 -15.25
N MET A 14 -18.36 1.78 -15.20
CA MET A 14 -18.10 0.36 -15.45
C MET A 14 -18.26 0.07 -16.93
N VAL A 15 -17.38 -0.76 -17.47
CA VAL A 15 -17.48 -1.25 -18.83
C VAL A 15 -18.32 -2.51 -18.85
N SER A 16 -19.31 -2.55 -19.76
CA SER A 16 -20.12 -3.75 -19.95
C SER A 16 -19.29 -4.88 -20.56
N GLU A 17 -19.32 -6.05 -19.96
CA GLU A 17 -18.55 -7.22 -20.40
C GLU A 17 -18.97 -7.78 -21.76
N GLY A 18 -20.18 -7.47 -22.21
CA GLY A 18 -20.70 -8.02 -23.45
C GLY A 18 -20.32 -7.25 -24.71
N ASN A 19 -20.12 -5.95 -24.61
CA ASN A 19 -20.00 -5.06 -25.76
C ASN A 19 -18.94 -3.94 -25.62
N GLY A 20 -18.21 -3.89 -24.50
CA GLY A 20 -17.21 -2.86 -24.24
C GLY A 20 -17.77 -1.46 -24.01
N TRP A 21 -19.08 -1.32 -23.86
CA TRP A 21 -19.70 -0.01 -23.62
C TRP A 21 -19.57 0.40 -22.16
N ILE A 22 -19.33 1.69 -21.94
CA ILE A 22 -19.37 2.26 -20.61
C ILE A 22 -20.81 2.25 -20.11
N GLU A 23 -21.04 1.56 -18.99
CA GLU A 23 -22.35 1.50 -18.36
C GLU A 23 -22.57 2.74 -17.50
N GLY A 24 -23.78 3.27 -17.63
CA GLY A 24 -24.26 4.35 -16.80
C GLY A 24 -24.44 5.67 -17.53
N TRP A 25 -25.37 6.41 -16.99
CA TRP A 25 -25.68 7.76 -17.38
C TRP A 25 -25.49 8.68 -16.15
N PRO A 26 -24.86 9.82 -16.27
CA PRO A 26 -24.35 10.51 -17.47
C PRO A 26 -22.99 9.94 -17.96
N PRO A 27 -22.63 10.22 -19.22
CA PRO A 27 -21.35 9.77 -19.78
C PRO A 27 -20.17 10.41 -19.04
N THR A 28 -19.02 9.75 -19.13
CA THR A 28 -17.76 10.25 -18.56
C THR A 28 -17.46 11.66 -19.10
N PRO A 29 -17.22 12.64 -18.23
CA PRO A 29 -16.89 14.00 -18.68
C PRO A 29 -15.46 14.08 -19.24
N SER A 30 -15.18 15.14 -19.99
CA SER A 30 -13.83 15.43 -20.46
C SER A 30 -12.83 15.50 -19.31
N PRO A 31 -11.56 15.15 -19.54
CA PRO A 31 -10.51 15.28 -18.55
C PRO A 31 -10.45 16.68 -17.93
N LYS A 32 -10.18 16.75 -16.66
CA LYS A 32 -10.04 17.98 -15.88
C LYS A 32 -8.64 18.03 -15.31
N THR A 33 -7.99 19.17 -15.45
CA THR A 33 -6.66 19.39 -14.91
C THR A 33 -6.78 19.95 -13.49
N TYR A 34 -6.08 19.31 -12.57
CA TYR A 34 -5.93 19.75 -11.19
C TYR A 34 -4.51 20.26 -10.98
N LEU A 35 -4.39 21.44 -10.41
CA LEU A 35 -3.12 22.03 -10.02
C LEU A 35 -2.86 21.70 -8.54
N LEU A 36 -1.75 21.04 -8.28
CA LEU A 36 -1.31 20.74 -6.92
C LEU A 36 -0.52 21.91 -6.31
N ASP A 37 -0.41 21.95 -4.98
CA ASP A 37 0.32 23.00 -4.25
C ASP A 37 1.80 23.09 -4.63
N ASN A 38 2.39 21.97 -5.06
CA ASN A 38 3.77 21.90 -5.56
C ASN A 38 3.95 22.36 -7.01
N GLY A 39 2.87 22.83 -7.66
CA GLY A 39 2.88 23.28 -9.04
C GLY A 39 2.76 22.18 -10.09
N GLN A 40 2.59 20.93 -9.69
CA GLN A 40 2.32 19.82 -10.62
C GLN A 40 0.87 19.87 -11.12
N GLU A 41 0.68 19.41 -12.35
CA GLU A 41 -0.66 19.27 -12.95
C GLU A 41 -1.01 17.79 -13.10
N ILE A 42 -2.22 17.44 -12.68
CA ILE A 42 -2.76 16.08 -12.83
C ILE A 42 -4.04 16.17 -13.67
N GLN A 43 -4.15 15.32 -14.68
CA GLN A 43 -5.39 15.18 -15.46
C GLN A 43 -6.16 13.94 -15.02
N ILE A 44 -7.47 14.10 -14.79
CA ILE A 44 -8.37 13.00 -14.41
C ILE A 44 -9.65 13.07 -15.30
N PRO A 45 -10.08 11.96 -15.93
CA PRO A 45 -9.44 10.64 -15.92
C PRO A 45 -8.09 10.65 -16.64
N ARG A 46 -7.16 9.83 -16.19
CA ARG A 46 -5.89 9.62 -16.87
C ARG A 46 -6.13 8.83 -18.16
N GLU A 47 -5.26 9.01 -19.16
CA GLU A 47 -5.26 8.15 -20.34
C GLU A 47 -5.06 6.69 -19.94
N SER A 48 -5.65 5.79 -20.70
CA SER A 48 -5.77 4.35 -20.40
C SER A 48 -4.49 3.76 -19.81
N GLU A 49 -4.62 3.21 -18.62
CA GLU A 49 -3.58 2.39 -18.04
C GLU A 49 -3.39 1.09 -18.87
N PRO A 50 -2.18 0.55 -18.92
CA PRO A 50 -1.94 -0.70 -19.64
C PRO A 50 -2.86 -1.80 -19.09
N GLU A 51 -3.42 -2.62 -19.99
CA GLU A 51 -4.23 -3.78 -19.62
C GLU A 51 -3.43 -4.69 -18.67
N GLN A 52 -4.00 -4.92 -17.52
CA GLN A 52 -3.42 -5.81 -16.52
C GLN A 52 -3.83 -7.24 -16.80
N THR A 53 -2.85 -8.14 -16.85
CA THR A 53 -3.14 -9.57 -16.83
C THR A 53 -3.42 -9.98 -15.39
N LEU A 54 -4.68 -10.31 -15.11
CA LEU A 54 -5.09 -10.76 -13.79
C LEU A 54 -4.99 -12.29 -13.70
N SER A 55 -4.31 -12.79 -12.68
CA SER A 55 -4.32 -14.21 -12.31
C SER A 55 -5.42 -14.45 -11.27
N ALA A 56 -6.68 -14.27 -11.68
CA ALA A 56 -7.82 -14.36 -10.79
C ALA A 56 -9.05 -14.88 -11.52
N GLU A 57 -9.92 -15.54 -10.79
CA GLU A 57 -11.19 -16.08 -11.27
C GLU A 57 -12.36 -15.45 -10.52
N ARG A 58 -13.51 -15.42 -11.15
CA ARG A 58 -14.75 -14.96 -10.50
C ARG A 58 -15.30 -16.03 -9.58
N VAL A 59 -15.65 -15.64 -8.36
CA VAL A 59 -16.31 -16.54 -7.40
C VAL A 59 -17.70 -16.94 -7.90
N TYR A 60 -18.39 -16.05 -8.62
CA TYR A 60 -19.72 -16.27 -9.17
C TYR A 60 -19.81 -15.86 -10.65
N LYS A 61 -20.76 -16.39 -11.36
CA LYS A 61 -21.01 -16.07 -12.79
C LYS A 61 -21.78 -14.74 -13.00
N THR A 62 -21.73 -13.83 -12.05
CA THR A 62 -22.42 -12.54 -12.11
C THR A 62 -21.44 -11.41 -12.42
N ALA A 63 -21.90 -10.33 -13.04
CA ALA A 63 -21.08 -9.19 -13.45
C ALA A 63 -20.28 -8.54 -12.28
N HIS A 64 -20.84 -8.55 -11.07
CA HIS A 64 -20.20 -7.96 -9.89
C HIS A 64 -19.60 -9.02 -8.95
N SER A 65 -19.20 -10.17 -9.49
CA SER A 65 -18.57 -11.20 -8.68
C SER A 65 -17.23 -10.72 -8.13
N PRO A 66 -16.93 -10.99 -6.86
CA PRO A 66 -15.58 -10.82 -6.35
C PRO A 66 -14.58 -11.66 -7.17
N LEU A 67 -13.36 -11.19 -7.26
CA LEU A 67 -12.25 -11.93 -7.84
C LEU A 67 -11.51 -12.68 -6.74
N GLU A 68 -11.25 -13.95 -6.98
CA GLU A 68 -10.42 -14.79 -6.14
C GLU A 68 -9.08 -15.04 -6.85
N PRO A 69 -7.93 -14.75 -6.22
CA PRO A 69 -6.63 -14.98 -6.84
C PRO A 69 -6.42 -16.47 -7.17
N THR A 70 -5.86 -16.73 -8.35
CA THR A 70 -5.39 -18.05 -8.76
C THR A 70 -3.87 -18.12 -8.61
N GLY A 71 -3.37 -19.03 -7.76
CA GLY A 71 -1.94 -19.16 -7.45
C GLY A 71 -1.53 -18.30 -6.25
N ASP A 72 -0.38 -17.62 -6.31
CA ASP A 72 0.11 -16.76 -5.25
C ASP A 72 -0.71 -15.45 -5.18
N PRO A 73 -1.42 -15.19 -4.08
CA PRO A 73 -2.26 -13.99 -3.96
C PRO A 73 -1.48 -12.67 -4.08
N LEU A 74 -0.19 -12.65 -3.72
CA LEU A 74 0.65 -11.46 -3.81
C LEU A 74 1.05 -11.13 -5.25
N LEU A 75 1.05 -12.13 -6.14
CA LEU A 75 1.44 -12.00 -7.55
C LEU A 75 0.24 -12.01 -8.50
N ALA A 76 -0.96 -12.18 -7.98
CA ALA A 76 -2.16 -12.38 -8.81
C ALA A 76 -2.64 -11.13 -9.54
N GLY A 77 -2.12 -9.95 -9.21
CA GLY A 77 -2.54 -8.68 -9.84
C GLY A 77 -3.92 -8.18 -9.37
N VAL A 78 -4.43 -8.69 -8.24
CA VAL A 78 -5.69 -8.24 -7.63
C VAL A 78 -5.45 -7.67 -6.24
N GLY A 79 -6.29 -6.70 -5.84
CA GLY A 79 -6.19 -6.05 -4.55
C GLY A 79 -5.12 -4.94 -4.49
N PRO A 80 -4.81 -4.43 -3.29
CA PRO A 80 -3.89 -3.29 -3.11
C PRO A 80 -2.47 -3.52 -3.63
N GLY A 81 -1.97 -4.76 -3.60
CA GLY A 81 -0.64 -5.11 -4.11
C GLY A 81 -0.50 -4.99 -5.63
N ALA A 82 -1.61 -5.06 -6.37
CA ALA A 82 -1.63 -4.92 -7.82
C ALA A 82 -1.17 -3.53 -8.28
N TRP A 83 -1.52 -2.50 -7.52
CA TRP A 83 -1.13 -1.12 -7.82
C TRP A 83 0.39 -0.91 -7.78
N SER A 84 1.05 -1.41 -6.77
CA SER A 84 2.51 -1.28 -6.64
C SER A 84 3.28 -2.06 -7.71
N ALA A 85 2.72 -3.18 -8.19
CA ALA A 85 3.30 -3.93 -9.30
C ALA A 85 3.20 -3.19 -10.64
N LEU A 86 2.15 -2.38 -10.83
CA LEU A 86 1.97 -1.57 -12.05
C LEU A 86 2.85 -0.32 -12.08
N ARG A 87 3.16 0.24 -10.93
CA ARG A 87 3.89 1.50 -10.80
C ARG A 87 4.98 1.40 -9.74
N PRO A 88 5.96 0.50 -9.95
CA PRO A 88 7.01 0.26 -8.95
C PRO A 88 7.88 1.50 -8.69
N ASP A 89 7.97 2.39 -9.68
CA ASP A 89 8.80 3.60 -9.61
C ASP A 89 8.01 4.87 -9.25
N GLU A 90 6.69 4.76 -9.00
CA GLU A 90 5.87 5.90 -8.60
C GLU A 90 5.97 6.08 -7.08
N ALA A 91 6.64 7.15 -6.66
CA ALA A 91 6.72 7.50 -5.25
C ALA A 91 5.34 7.92 -4.71
N ASP A 92 4.99 7.44 -3.51
CA ASP A 92 3.82 7.92 -2.78
C ASP A 92 4.18 9.27 -2.13
N LEU A 93 3.60 10.35 -2.67
CA LEU A 93 3.90 11.72 -2.28
C LEU A 93 2.75 12.31 -1.46
N ASP A 94 3.09 13.24 -0.56
CA ASP A 94 2.11 14.07 0.12
C ASP A 94 1.64 15.23 -0.77
N HIS A 95 0.76 16.08 -0.24
CA HIS A 95 0.21 17.24 -0.98
C HIS A 95 1.25 18.33 -1.32
N HIS A 96 2.42 18.28 -0.70
CA HIS A 96 3.55 19.16 -1.04
C HIS A 96 4.49 18.55 -2.08
N GLY A 97 4.25 17.31 -2.51
CA GLY A 97 5.12 16.57 -3.44
C GLY A 97 6.34 15.94 -2.76
N GLU A 98 6.33 15.87 -1.43
CA GLU A 98 7.37 15.23 -0.65
C GLU A 98 7.00 13.76 -0.36
N PRO A 99 7.99 12.87 -0.13
CA PRO A 99 7.71 11.49 0.24
C PRO A 99 6.74 11.39 1.41
N LYS A 100 5.63 10.66 1.21
CA LYS A 100 4.57 10.52 2.22
C LYS A 100 5.02 9.68 3.41
N ILE A 101 5.74 8.59 3.14
CA ILE A 101 6.23 7.66 4.16
C ILE A 101 7.74 7.82 4.28
N VAL A 102 8.21 8.20 5.45
CA VAL A 102 9.62 8.48 5.71
C VAL A 102 10.10 7.87 7.04
N PRO A 103 11.42 7.59 7.19
CA PRO A 103 11.97 7.21 8.49
C PRO A 103 11.72 8.29 9.54
N LEU A 104 11.40 7.90 10.77
CA LEU A 104 11.17 8.83 11.88
C LEU A 104 12.39 9.69 12.19
N SER A 105 13.58 9.16 11.96
CA SER A 105 14.85 9.90 12.05
C SER A 105 14.94 11.10 11.10
N MET A 106 14.16 11.11 10.01
CA MET A 106 14.07 12.19 9.03
C MET A 106 12.85 13.10 9.24
N ALA A 107 12.00 12.81 10.22
CA ALA A 107 10.78 13.55 10.55
C ALA A 107 10.79 14.01 12.02
N PRO A 108 11.64 14.99 12.38
CA PRO A 108 11.84 15.40 13.78
C PRO A 108 10.62 16.00 14.45
N GLU A 109 9.62 16.41 13.69
CA GLU A 109 8.32 16.90 14.17
C GLU A 109 7.43 15.80 14.74
N PHE A 110 7.75 14.52 14.45
CA PHE A 110 7.03 13.35 14.94
C PHE A 110 7.84 12.58 15.99
N GLY A 111 7.15 11.81 16.81
CA GLY A 111 7.77 10.98 17.84
C GLY A 111 6.85 9.88 18.34
N VAL A 112 7.42 8.93 19.04
CA VAL A 112 6.64 7.92 19.77
C VAL A 112 6.06 8.59 21.02
N SER A 113 4.78 8.36 21.28
CA SER A 113 4.11 8.86 22.49
C SER A 113 4.85 8.41 23.75
N ALA A 114 5.02 9.29 24.73
CA ALA A 114 5.64 8.96 26.02
C ALA A 114 4.86 7.88 26.83
N ARG A 115 3.64 7.55 26.41
CA ARG A 115 2.81 6.51 27.03
C ARG A 115 3.04 5.15 26.41
N ASP A 116 3.62 5.11 25.20
CA ASP A 116 3.82 3.90 24.42
C ASP A 116 5.28 3.44 24.51
N THR A 117 5.51 2.17 24.26
CA THR A 117 6.86 1.62 24.21
C THR A 117 7.50 2.03 22.88
N ASP A 118 8.63 2.73 22.92
CA ASP A 118 9.44 2.97 21.74
C ASP A 118 10.16 1.67 21.34
N PRO A 119 9.86 1.13 20.16
CA PRO A 119 10.44 -0.16 19.76
C PRO A 119 11.89 -0.04 19.29
N ARG A 120 12.44 1.14 19.09
CA ARG A 120 13.81 1.31 18.62
C ARG A 120 14.82 0.77 19.65
N GLY A 121 15.72 -0.07 19.17
CA GLY A 121 16.69 -0.78 20.01
C GLY A 121 16.18 -2.10 20.59
N LEU A 122 14.89 -2.40 20.52
CA LEU A 122 14.35 -3.69 20.96
C LEU A 122 14.69 -4.80 19.95
N ALA A 123 14.73 -6.03 20.44
CA ALA A 123 14.88 -7.21 19.60
C ALA A 123 13.62 -7.43 18.74
N LEU A 124 13.82 -7.72 17.44
CA LEU A 124 12.80 -8.31 16.62
C LEU A 124 12.77 -9.81 16.87
N LEU A 125 11.63 -10.31 17.30
CA LEU A 125 11.43 -11.74 17.60
C LEU A 125 10.61 -12.38 16.47
N ASP A 126 10.97 -13.59 16.12
CA ASP A 126 10.18 -14.43 15.22
C ASP A 126 8.97 -15.05 15.94
N ALA A 127 8.18 -15.84 15.22
CA ALA A 127 7.03 -16.54 15.79
C ALA A 127 7.34 -17.55 16.89
N LYS A 128 8.59 -17.98 16.99
CA LYS A 128 9.06 -18.90 18.05
C LYS A 128 9.59 -18.14 19.25
N GLY A 129 9.65 -16.80 19.17
CA GLY A 129 10.25 -15.95 20.19
C GLY A 129 11.77 -15.87 20.10
N GLU A 130 12.37 -16.34 19.00
CA GLU A 130 13.83 -16.26 18.80
C GLU A 130 14.20 -14.90 18.19
N ALA A 131 15.34 -14.34 18.59
CA ALA A 131 15.79 -13.05 18.09
C ALA A 131 16.22 -13.13 16.62
N ALA A 132 15.47 -12.49 15.74
CA ALA A 132 15.73 -12.39 14.29
C ALA A 132 16.52 -11.14 13.92
N GLY A 133 16.50 -10.09 14.76
CA GLY A 133 17.17 -8.84 14.48
C GLY A 133 16.98 -7.79 15.56
N THR A 134 17.24 -6.53 15.23
CA THR A 134 17.04 -5.38 16.13
C THR A 134 16.34 -4.25 15.37
N ILE A 135 15.34 -3.65 16.00
CA ILE A 135 14.62 -2.50 15.42
C ILE A 135 15.55 -1.28 15.44
N ARG A 136 15.72 -0.65 14.30
CA ARG A 136 16.59 0.51 14.12
C ARG A 136 15.84 1.83 14.01
N ASP A 137 14.71 1.82 13.28
CA ASP A 137 13.89 3.01 13.09
C ASP A 137 12.41 2.64 12.89
N LEU A 138 11.58 3.65 12.84
CA LEU A 138 10.16 3.57 12.52
C LEU A 138 9.93 4.34 11.22
N TRP A 139 8.97 3.92 10.43
CA TRP A 139 8.57 4.65 9.24
C TRP A 139 7.17 5.21 9.44
N ILE A 140 7.04 6.52 9.33
CA ILE A 140 5.80 7.26 9.57
C ILE A 140 5.18 7.71 8.25
N ASP A 141 3.88 7.54 8.14
CA ASP A 141 3.04 8.21 7.14
C ASP A 141 2.71 9.61 7.66
N ARG A 142 3.31 10.63 7.05
CA ARG A 142 3.15 12.03 7.48
C ARG A 142 1.74 12.56 7.23
N GLY A 143 1.05 12.04 6.20
CA GLY A 143 -0.31 12.45 5.87
C GLY A 143 -1.34 11.91 6.86
N GLU A 144 -1.16 10.67 7.30
CA GLU A 144 -2.08 10.01 8.24
C GLU A 144 -1.60 10.03 9.69
N MET A 145 -0.38 10.53 9.95
CA MET A 145 0.25 10.60 11.28
C MET A 145 0.28 9.25 11.99
N THR A 146 0.60 8.18 11.23
CA THR A 146 0.64 6.81 11.76
C THR A 146 1.89 6.08 11.34
N PHE A 147 2.41 5.23 12.21
CA PHE A 147 3.54 4.38 11.86
C PHE A 147 3.07 3.23 10.94
N ARG A 148 3.77 3.06 9.82
CA ARG A 148 3.47 2.03 8.82
C ARG A 148 4.40 0.83 8.92
N TYR A 149 5.69 1.10 9.19
CA TYR A 149 6.69 0.03 9.21
C TYR A 149 7.67 0.22 10.36
N LEU A 150 8.22 -0.92 10.81
CA LEU A 150 9.40 -1.01 11.64
C LEU A 150 10.60 -1.31 10.73
N GLU A 151 11.67 -0.54 10.82
CA GLU A 151 12.92 -0.87 10.16
C GLU A 151 13.76 -1.74 11.10
N ALA A 152 14.02 -2.96 10.71
CA ALA A 152 14.84 -3.88 11.46
C ALA A 152 16.15 -4.22 10.75
N GLU A 153 17.22 -4.31 11.51
CA GLU A 153 18.49 -4.87 11.06
C GLU A 153 18.55 -6.33 11.45
N ILE A 154 18.62 -7.20 10.45
CA ILE A 154 18.69 -8.66 10.61
C ILE A 154 20.11 -9.17 10.38
N ALA A 155 20.30 -10.48 10.51
CA ALA A 155 21.60 -11.14 10.31
C ALA A 155 22.25 -10.70 8.98
N GLY A 156 23.55 -10.44 9.02
CA GLY A 156 24.33 -9.96 7.87
C GLY A 156 24.24 -8.45 7.63
N GLY A 157 23.66 -7.66 8.55
CA GLY A 157 23.55 -6.21 8.45
C GLY A 157 22.50 -5.72 7.45
N ARG A 158 21.66 -6.64 6.98
CA ARG A 158 20.55 -6.32 6.06
C ARG A 158 19.42 -5.60 6.80
N ARG A 159 18.86 -4.58 6.19
CA ARG A 159 17.69 -3.88 6.70
C ARG A 159 16.43 -4.34 5.99
N VAL A 160 15.38 -4.55 6.76
CA VAL A 160 14.06 -4.97 6.28
C VAL A 160 12.98 -4.10 6.91
N LEU A 161 11.90 -3.89 6.18
CA LEU A 161 10.72 -3.19 6.68
C LEU A 161 9.66 -4.22 7.08
N VAL A 162 9.27 -4.18 8.34
CA VAL A 162 8.21 -5.03 8.92
C VAL A 162 6.95 -4.17 9.03
N PRO A 163 5.84 -4.53 8.35
CA PRO A 163 4.60 -3.77 8.47
C PRO A 163 4.06 -3.81 9.90
N MET A 164 3.66 -2.64 10.43
CA MET A 164 3.09 -2.51 11.78
C MET A 164 1.87 -3.41 12.01
N THR A 165 1.10 -3.70 10.97
CA THR A 165 -0.08 -4.57 11.05
C THR A 165 0.25 -6.02 11.40
N PHE A 166 1.48 -6.45 11.17
CA PHE A 166 1.95 -7.80 11.51
C PHE A 166 2.81 -7.85 12.76
N ALA A 167 3.17 -6.70 13.32
CA ALA A 167 4.01 -6.59 14.50
C ALA A 167 3.17 -6.38 15.77
N SER A 168 3.66 -6.93 16.89
CA SER A 168 3.19 -6.60 18.23
C SER A 168 4.36 -6.07 19.04
N VAL A 169 4.25 -4.83 19.52
CA VAL A 169 5.30 -4.18 20.31
C VAL A 169 5.05 -4.45 21.79
N GLU A 170 5.98 -5.12 22.43
CA GLU A 170 5.98 -5.42 23.87
C GLU A 170 7.22 -4.79 24.51
N ARG A 171 7.27 -4.75 25.86
CA ARG A 171 8.42 -4.15 26.54
C ARG A 171 9.72 -4.91 26.34
N ASP A 172 9.61 -6.20 26.11
CA ASP A 172 10.74 -7.12 26.01
C ASP A 172 11.17 -7.40 24.56
N GLY A 173 10.40 -6.93 23.56
CA GLY A 173 10.71 -7.14 22.16
C GLY A 173 9.54 -6.84 21.22
N VAL A 174 9.78 -7.01 19.95
CA VAL A 174 8.77 -6.87 18.90
C VAL A 174 8.53 -8.23 18.27
N ASN A 175 7.32 -8.74 18.41
CA ASN A 175 6.90 -10.01 17.82
C ASN A 175 6.40 -9.76 16.40
N ASP A 176 7.01 -10.39 15.40
CA ASP A 176 6.55 -10.37 14.02
C ASP A 176 5.68 -11.60 13.73
N ARG A 177 4.40 -11.35 13.48
CA ARG A 177 3.44 -12.41 13.13
C ARG A 177 3.59 -12.87 11.67
N ALA A 178 4.21 -12.07 10.80
CA ALA A 178 4.40 -12.42 9.40
C ALA A 178 5.51 -13.47 9.22
N LEU A 179 6.55 -13.42 10.03
CA LEU A 179 7.58 -14.46 10.06
C LEU A 179 7.05 -15.81 10.60
N ALA A 180 5.85 -15.81 11.22
CA ALA A 180 5.17 -17.01 11.69
C ALA A 180 4.60 -17.87 10.55
N GLN A 181 4.32 -17.29 9.42
CA GLN A 181 3.94 -17.98 8.19
C GLN A 181 5.15 -17.91 7.27
N GLU A 182 5.77 -19.05 6.99
CA GLU A 182 6.82 -19.17 5.98
C GLU A 182 6.26 -18.73 4.62
N HIS A 183 6.20 -17.40 4.40
CA HIS A 183 5.77 -16.85 3.13
C HIS A 183 6.99 -16.72 2.24
N PRO A 184 7.09 -17.49 1.14
CA PRO A 184 8.25 -17.45 0.23
C PRO A 184 8.48 -16.06 -0.41
N ALA A 185 7.48 -15.19 -0.44
CA ALA A 185 7.57 -13.85 -0.98
C ALA A 185 8.40 -12.87 -0.12
N LEU A 186 8.56 -13.10 1.18
CA LEU A 186 9.40 -12.27 2.05
C LEU A 186 10.89 -12.59 1.98
N ALA A 187 11.28 -13.68 1.32
CA ALA A 187 12.67 -14.06 1.10
C ALA A 187 13.34 -13.37 -0.10
N ALA A 188 12.63 -12.55 -0.85
CA ALA A 188 13.07 -11.96 -2.11
C ALA A 188 13.37 -10.45 -2.07
N PHE A 189 13.38 -9.82 -0.88
CA PHE A 189 13.76 -8.40 -0.71
C PHE A 189 15.07 -8.24 0.03
#